data_3460381aad18fb14b958d7fab2ae6b87
#
_entry.id   3460381aad18fb14b958d7fab2ae6b87
#
_cell.length_a   1.000
_cell.length_b   1.000
_cell.length_c   1.000
_cell.angle_alpha   90.00
_cell.angle_beta   90.00
_cell.angle_gamma   90.00
#
_symmetry.space_group_name_H-M   'P 1'
#
loop_
_entity.id
_entity.type
_entity.pdbx_description
1 polymer ?
#
loop_
_entity_poly.entity_id
_entity_poly.type
_entity_poly.pdbx_seq_one_letter_code
_entity_poly.pdbx_strand_id
1 'polypeptide(L)'
;MRKLPIGIQTFDKLREGNFLYVDKTAMIYQIASTSTPYFLSRPRRFGKSLLLSTFEAYFQGRKDLFQGLAIEQLETKWEQYPVLHLDLNARKYEAAADLTAMLNQYLEKWELLYGQEKKDRSPEERFAYVIERACTQTGKQVVVLIDEYDKPLLQAVLDENLLDEYRKILKAFYGVLKSADRYLRFVFLTGVTKFAQVSVFSDLNQLNDISMKSPYAALCGITKEELVKTFLPELERLAKRRGISLQEVIDLMERQYDGYHFHPEGVGMFNPFSVLNAFDAEEMGYYWFQTGTPTYLVDLLKQSDYDIRLLIDGVEVLASAFSEYRAETNNPLPMIYQSGYLTIKGYDDDVKLYTLGFPNDEVRYGFLNFLVPYYTNVSNDETGFHIAKFMRELKSGDVEAFMERLKIFFSGIPYELSDDTECHYQVIFHVVFTLLGQFIRSEVRSSRGRADAVVHTPTAIYVFEFKLDGTADAALKQIDEKGYLIPYTLDGRKLVKVGVNFSKETRNIDEYIVVEE
;
A
#
# COMPACT_ATOMS: atom_id res chain seq x y z
N MET A 1 20.62 13.61 -19.32
CA MET A 1 19.77 13.18 -18.19
C MET A 1 19.85 11.67 -18.13
N ARG A 2 20.03 11.05 -16.96
CA ARG A 2 20.00 9.58 -16.82
C ARG A 2 18.56 9.10 -17.02
N LYS A 3 18.40 7.94 -17.64
CA LYS A 3 17.05 7.41 -17.94
C LYS A 3 16.43 6.77 -16.71
N LEU A 4 15.31 7.30 -16.23
CA LEU A 4 14.54 6.73 -15.14
C LEU A 4 13.63 5.60 -15.64
N PRO A 5 13.58 4.42 -14.99
CA PRO A 5 12.83 3.25 -15.47
C PRO A 5 11.32 3.33 -15.13
N ILE A 6 10.67 4.44 -15.39
CA ILE A 6 9.25 4.64 -15.09
C ILE A 6 8.40 3.69 -15.94
N GLY A 7 7.60 2.84 -15.28
CA GLY A 7 6.73 1.89 -15.96
C GLY A 7 7.45 0.70 -16.61
N ILE A 8 8.76 0.55 -16.45
CA ILE A 8 9.51 -0.61 -16.97
C ILE A 8 9.45 -1.75 -15.96
N GLN A 9 8.94 -2.90 -16.41
CA GLN A 9 8.73 -4.09 -15.60
C GLN A 9 9.66 -5.25 -15.98
N THR A 10 10.36 -5.16 -17.13
CA THR A 10 11.24 -6.20 -17.64
C THR A 10 12.70 -5.80 -17.51
N PHE A 11 13.49 -6.71 -16.97
CA PHE A 11 14.91 -6.50 -16.71
C PHE A 11 15.72 -6.30 -18.01
N ASP A 12 15.41 -7.07 -19.05
CA ASP A 12 16.03 -6.95 -20.37
C ASP A 12 15.90 -5.53 -20.92
N LYS A 13 14.65 -5.03 -21.02
CA LYS A 13 14.38 -3.68 -21.49
C LYS A 13 15.09 -2.62 -20.67
N LEU A 14 15.17 -2.83 -19.34
CA LEU A 14 15.83 -1.92 -18.43
C LEU A 14 17.34 -1.87 -18.73
N ARG A 15 17.99 -3.02 -18.86
CA ARG A 15 19.44 -3.12 -19.07
C ARG A 15 19.85 -2.72 -20.47
N GLU A 16 19.18 -3.24 -21.49
CA GLU A 16 19.44 -2.91 -22.91
C GLU A 16 19.17 -1.43 -23.21
N GLY A 17 18.15 -0.85 -22.56
CA GLY A 17 17.83 0.57 -22.67
C GLY A 17 18.76 1.51 -21.89
N ASN A 18 19.68 0.98 -21.09
CA ASN A 18 20.58 1.71 -20.20
C ASN A 18 19.84 2.64 -19.23
N PHE A 19 18.79 2.09 -18.59
CA PHE A 19 18.07 2.78 -17.53
C PHE A 19 18.75 2.56 -16.17
N LEU A 20 18.48 3.46 -15.22
CA LEU A 20 18.94 3.29 -13.85
C LEU A 20 18.36 2.01 -13.23
N TYR A 21 19.18 1.30 -12.48
CA TYR A 21 18.78 0.11 -11.75
C TYR A 21 19.30 0.15 -10.32
N VAL A 22 18.42 -0.06 -9.35
CA VAL A 22 18.79 -0.28 -7.94
C VAL A 22 19.17 -1.75 -7.81
N ASP A 23 20.44 -2.02 -7.62
CA ASP A 23 20.99 -3.36 -7.71
C ASP A 23 20.61 -4.24 -6.50
N LYS A 24 19.72 -5.20 -6.72
CA LYS A 24 19.30 -6.24 -5.76
C LYS A 24 19.91 -7.61 -6.08
N THR A 25 20.81 -7.68 -7.06
CA THR A 25 21.24 -8.98 -7.64
C THR A 25 22.02 -9.86 -6.67
N ALA A 26 22.66 -9.31 -5.64
CA ALA A 26 23.28 -10.12 -4.58
C ALA A 26 22.23 -10.95 -3.81
N MET A 27 21.10 -10.36 -3.46
CA MET A 27 19.99 -11.06 -2.80
C MET A 27 19.32 -12.07 -3.73
N ILE A 28 19.18 -11.70 -5.01
CA ILE A 28 18.65 -12.58 -6.07
C ILE A 28 19.52 -13.83 -6.17
N TYR A 29 20.86 -13.70 -6.20
CA TYR A 29 21.78 -14.81 -6.23
C TYR A 29 21.64 -15.74 -5.01
N GLN A 30 21.54 -15.17 -3.80
CA GLN A 30 21.33 -15.96 -2.57
C GLN A 30 20.04 -16.79 -2.65
N ILE A 31 18.94 -16.20 -3.08
CA ILE A 31 17.64 -16.87 -3.22
C ILE A 31 17.74 -17.95 -4.32
N ALA A 32 18.28 -17.62 -5.49
CA ALA A 32 18.41 -18.52 -6.64
C ALA A 32 19.36 -19.71 -6.37
N SER A 33 20.27 -19.59 -5.40
CA SER A 33 21.20 -20.66 -5.01
C SER A 33 20.54 -21.81 -4.27
N THR A 34 19.30 -21.64 -3.82
CA THR A 34 18.54 -22.69 -3.14
C THR A 34 17.56 -23.37 -4.09
N SER A 35 16.99 -24.51 -3.68
CA SER A 35 15.94 -25.22 -4.42
C SER A 35 14.56 -25.12 -3.75
N THR A 36 14.43 -24.33 -2.68
CA THR A 36 13.18 -24.15 -1.95
C THR A 36 12.18 -23.30 -2.76
N PRO A 37 10.92 -23.66 -2.85
CA PRO A 37 9.89 -22.78 -3.40
C PRO A 37 9.70 -21.54 -2.52
N TYR A 38 9.66 -20.35 -3.12
CA TYR A 38 9.52 -19.08 -2.43
C TYR A 38 8.20 -18.39 -2.73
N PHE A 39 7.69 -17.70 -1.72
CA PHE A 39 6.55 -16.79 -1.84
C PHE A 39 6.91 -15.41 -1.32
N LEU A 40 6.51 -14.36 -2.07
CA LEU A 40 6.69 -12.96 -1.70
C LEU A 40 5.42 -12.16 -1.96
N SER A 41 4.82 -11.60 -0.92
CA SER A 41 3.83 -10.54 -1.08
C SER A 41 4.46 -9.16 -0.86
N ARG A 42 4.11 -8.21 -1.73
CA ARG A 42 4.45 -6.78 -1.59
C ARG A 42 3.31 -5.95 -2.18
N PRO A 43 3.10 -4.73 -1.68
CA PRO A 43 2.14 -3.81 -2.27
C PRO A 43 2.39 -3.60 -3.77
N ARG A 44 1.40 -3.05 -4.46
CA ARG A 44 1.56 -2.68 -5.87
C ARG A 44 2.69 -1.67 -6.04
N ARG A 45 3.38 -1.73 -7.21
CA ARG A 45 4.46 -0.81 -7.61
C ARG A 45 5.76 -0.91 -6.82
N PHE A 46 5.98 -2.00 -6.08
CA PHE A 46 7.24 -2.26 -5.36
C PHE A 46 8.30 -3.00 -6.19
N GLY A 47 8.04 -3.32 -7.46
CA GLY A 47 9.02 -3.95 -8.35
C GLY A 47 8.98 -5.49 -8.36
N LYS A 48 7.88 -6.13 -7.96
CA LYS A 48 7.71 -7.60 -7.99
C LYS A 48 7.95 -8.19 -9.39
N SER A 49 7.29 -7.64 -10.42
CA SER A 49 7.42 -8.11 -11.80
C SER A 49 8.85 -7.93 -12.33
N LEU A 50 9.53 -6.83 -11.97
CA LEU A 50 10.94 -6.62 -12.29
C LEU A 50 11.84 -7.67 -11.61
N LEU A 51 11.56 -8.00 -10.34
CA LEU A 51 12.26 -9.06 -9.61
C LEU A 51 12.12 -10.42 -10.34
N LEU A 52 10.90 -10.79 -10.73
CA LEU A 52 10.67 -12.03 -11.48
C LEU A 52 11.35 -12.02 -12.84
N SER A 53 11.28 -10.92 -13.58
CA SER A 53 11.99 -10.76 -14.84
C SER A 53 13.52 -10.85 -14.65
N THR A 54 14.04 -10.39 -13.51
CA THR A 54 15.49 -10.54 -13.20
C THR A 54 15.84 -12.00 -12.92
N PHE A 55 15.00 -12.76 -12.18
CA PHE A 55 15.19 -14.21 -12.03
C PHE A 55 15.09 -14.92 -13.37
N GLU A 56 14.14 -14.56 -14.24
CA GLU A 56 14.02 -15.14 -15.56
C GLU A 56 15.30 -14.96 -16.38
N ALA A 57 15.81 -13.73 -16.49
CA ALA A 57 17.07 -13.44 -17.18
C ALA A 57 18.27 -14.20 -16.57
N TYR A 58 18.32 -14.31 -15.25
CA TYR A 58 19.37 -15.08 -14.56
C TYR A 58 19.33 -16.57 -14.93
N PHE A 59 18.17 -17.22 -14.83
CA PHE A 59 18.03 -18.64 -15.15
C PHE A 59 18.06 -18.94 -16.65
N GLN A 60 17.86 -17.94 -17.51
CA GLN A 60 18.14 -18.03 -18.95
C GLN A 60 19.61 -17.88 -19.29
N GLY A 61 20.49 -17.62 -18.30
CA GLY A 61 21.93 -17.46 -18.49
C GLY A 61 22.34 -16.18 -19.23
N ARG A 62 21.49 -15.13 -19.20
CA ARG A 62 21.72 -13.82 -19.85
C ARG A 62 22.78 -12.99 -19.11
N LYS A 63 24.02 -13.52 -19.04
CA LYS A 63 25.15 -12.86 -18.37
C LYS A 63 25.37 -11.43 -18.85
N ASP A 64 25.12 -11.17 -20.14
CA ASP A 64 25.22 -9.86 -20.77
C ASP A 64 24.43 -8.76 -20.04
N LEU A 65 23.26 -9.09 -19.49
CA LEU A 65 22.41 -8.14 -18.78
C LEU A 65 22.90 -7.81 -17.37
N PHE A 66 23.76 -8.62 -16.78
CA PHE A 66 24.24 -8.48 -15.41
C PHE A 66 25.60 -7.79 -15.27
N GLN A 67 26.18 -7.33 -16.36
CA GLN A 67 27.46 -6.62 -16.35
C GLN A 67 27.42 -5.41 -15.41
N GLY A 68 28.42 -5.29 -14.53
CA GLY A 68 28.55 -4.22 -13.54
C GLY A 68 27.63 -4.33 -12.34
N LEU A 69 26.85 -5.41 -12.19
CA LEU A 69 26.01 -5.68 -11.03
C LEU A 69 26.68 -6.65 -10.05
N ALA A 70 26.24 -6.64 -8.80
CA ALA A 70 26.85 -7.42 -7.72
C ALA A 70 26.91 -8.93 -8.02
N ILE A 71 25.94 -9.48 -8.69
CA ILE A 71 25.88 -10.90 -9.06
C ILE A 71 27.00 -11.33 -10.00
N GLU A 72 27.58 -10.41 -10.79
CA GLU A 72 28.67 -10.73 -11.72
C GLU A 72 29.89 -11.28 -11.00
N GLN A 73 30.12 -10.85 -9.75
CA GLN A 73 31.22 -11.32 -8.89
C GLN A 73 30.88 -12.61 -8.13
N LEU A 74 29.60 -12.98 -8.08
CA LEU A 74 29.11 -14.11 -7.29
C LEU A 74 28.85 -15.35 -8.16
N GLU A 75 28.33 -15.13 -9.38
CA GLU A 75 27.95 -16.20 -10.29
C GLU A 75 29.05 -16.45 -11.34
N THR A 76 29.53 -17.69 -11.42
CA THR A 76 30.61 -18.08 -12.33
C THR A 76 30.13 -18.98 -13.47
N LYS A 77 29.02 -19.72 -13.29
CA LYS A 77 28.60 -20.77 -14.20
C LYS A 77 27.61 -20.31 -15.27
N TRP A 78 26.69 -19.40 -14.90
CA TRP A 78 25.64 -18.87 -15.78
C TRP A 78 24.89 -19.98 -16.54
N GLU A 79 24.49 -21.00 -15.81
CA GLU A 79 23.78 -22.15 -16.38
C GLU A 79 22.38 -21.73 -16.90
N GLN A 80 21.98 -22.34 -18.02
CA GLN A 80 20.68 -22.10 -18.62
C GLN A 80 19.69 -23.18 -18.18
N TYR A 81 18.48 -22.76 -17.81
CA TYR A 81 17.38 -23.59 -17.39
C TYR A 81 16.12 -23.27 -18.21
N PRO A 82 15.22 -24.25 -18.46
CA PRO A 82 13.91 -23.93 -18.99
C PRO A 82 13.10 -23.14 -17.97
N VAL A 83 12.55 -21.98 -18.36
CA VAL A 83 11.76 -21.11 -17.51
C VAL A 83 10.32 -21.08 -17.98
N LEU A 84 9.40 -21.39 -17.07
CA LEU A 84 7.97 -21.26 -17.25
C LEU A 84 7.48 -20.05 -16.43
N HIS A 85 7.23 -18.94 -17.11
CA HIS A 85 6.79 -17.70 -16.47
C HIS A 85 5.31 -17.47 -16.75
N LEU A 86 4.49 -17.44 -15.68
CA LEU A 86 3.06 -17.20 -15.68
C LEU A 86 2.78 -15.82 -15.06
N ASP A 87 2.17 -14.91 -15.84
CA ASP A 87 1.69 -13.60 -15.36
C ASP A 87 0.17 -13.58 -15.42
N LEU A 88 -0.49 -13.55 -14.26
CA LEU A 88 -1.95 -13.50 -14.17
C LEU A 88 -2.53 -12.08 -14.26
N ASN A 89 -1.70 -11.06 -14.43
CA ASN A 89 -2.17 -9.67 -14.55
C ASN A 89 -2.73 -9.32 -15.95
N ALA A 90 -2.47 -10.15 -16.95
CA ALA A 90 -2.75 -9.82 -18.36
C ALA A 90 -4.25 -9.91 -18.76
N ARG A 91 -5.18 -10.27 -17.84
CA ARG A 91 -6.59 -10.45 -18.14
C ARG A 91 -7.50 -9.92 -17.03
N LYS A 92 -8.74 -9.55 -17.40
CA LYS A 92 -9.87 -9.41 -16.46
C LYS A 92 -10.45 -10.79 -16.13
N TYR A 93 -10.93 -10.97 -14.91
CA TYR A 93 -11.50 -12.21 -14.39
C TYR A 93 -12.93 -11.92 -13.91
N GLU A 94 -13.91 -12.18 -14.77
CA GLU A 94 -15.34 -11.97 -14.51
C GLU A 94 -16.11 -13.29 -14.36
N ALA A 95 -15.51 -14.41 -14.81
CA ALA A 95 -16.06 -15.76 -14.69
C ALA A 95 -14.94 -16.80 -14.56
N ALA A 96 -15.24 -17.98 -14.03
CA ALA A 96 -14.27 -19.10 -13.91
C ALA A 96 -13.62 -19.49 -15.24
N ALA A 97 -14.37 -19.36 -16.33
CA ALA A 97 -13.86 -19.59 -17.69
C ALA A 97 -12.69 -18.66 -18.06
N ASP A 98 -12.63 -17.45 -17.53
CA ASP A 98 -11.55 -16.49 -17.82
C ASP A 98 -10.22 -16.97 -17.26
N LEU A 99 -10.22 -17.47 -16.02
CA LEU A 99 -9.02 -18.04 -15.41
C LEU A 99 -8.55 -19.27 -16.16
N THR A 100 -9.47 -20.19 -16.48
CA THR A 100 -9.17 -21.39 -17.25
C THR A 100 -8.60 -21.04 -18.63
N ALA A 101 -9.18 -20.06 -19.33
CA ALA A 101 -8.70 -19.61 -20.62
C ALA A 101 -7.29 -18.99 -20.52
N MET A 102 -7.00 -18.25 -19.45
CA MET A 102 -5.68 -17.69 -19.19
C MET A 102 -4.63 -18.76 -18.98
N LEU A 103 -4.92 -19.75 -18.13
CA LEU A 103 -4.03 -20.89 -17.90
C LEU A 103 -3.79 -21.67 -19.20
N ASN A 104 -4.84 -21.95 -19.98
CA ASN A 104 -4.73 -22.63 -21.28
C ASN A 104 -3.84 -21.86 -22.27
N GLN A 105 -3.92 -20.52 -22.32
CA GLN A 105 -3.10 -19.71 -23.18
C GLN A 105 -1.58 -19.88 -22.89
N TYR A 106 -1.19 -19.94 -21.60
CA TYR A 106 0.20 -20.19 -21.22
C TYR A 106 0.61 -21.63 -21.50
N LEU A 107 -0.26 -22.58 -21.19
CA LEU A 107 -0.01 -24.00 -21.47
C LEU A 107 0.22 -24.23 -22.95
N GLU A 108 -0.59 -23.67 -23.84
CA GLU A 108 -0.41 -23.75 -25.30
C GLU A 108 0.94 -23.21 -25.76
N LYS A 109 1.41 -22.08 -25.20
CA LYS A 109 2.75 -21.54 -25.49
C LYS A 109 3.86 -22.49 -25.08
N TRP A 110 3.77 -23.08 -23.89
CA TRP A 110 4.79 -24.00 -23.39
C TRP A 110 4.74 -25.36 -24.10
N GLU A 111 3.55 -25.83 -24.46
CA GLU A 111 3.36 -27.04 -25.27
C GLU A 111 3.94 -26.91 -26.67
N LEU A 112 3.90 -25.72 -27.26
CA LEU A 112 4.58 -25.45 -28.54
C LEU A 112 6.10 -25.61 -28.43
N LEU A 113 6.67 -25.29 -27.27
CA LEU A 113 8.12 -25.39 -27.03
C LEU A 113 8.55 -26.81 -26.64
N TYR A 114 7.78 -27.48 -25.78
CA TYR A 114 8.20 -28.73 -25.15
C TYR A 114 7.37 -29.96 -25.56
N GLY A 115 6.35 -29.77 -26.37
CA GLY A 115 5.47 -30.83 -26.86
C GLY A 115 4.15 -30.91 -26.13
N GLN A 116 3.15 -31.37 -26.87
CA GLN A 116 1.76 -31.54 -26.43
C GLN A 116 1.41 -33.02 -26.38
N GLU A 117 0.74 -33.45 -25.32
CA GLU A 117 0.27 -34.86 -25.24
C GLU A 117 -1.17 -35.02 -25.72
N LYS A 118 -2.15 -34.49 -24.99
CA LYS A 118 -3.56 -34.54 -25.33
C LYS A 118 -4.27 -33.24 -24.98
N LYS A 119 -5.10 -32.75 -25.91
CA LYS A 119 -5.80 -31.45 -25.75
C LYS A 119 -6.97 -31.52 -24.76
N ASP A 120 -7.47 -32.68 -24.43
CA ASP A 120 -8.65 -32.93 -23.58
C ASP A 120 -8.33 -33.11 -22.09
N ARG A 121 -7.04 -32.91 -21.71
CA ARG A 121 -6.62 -32.92 -20.30
C ARG A 121 -6.91 -31.60 -19.59
N SER A 122 -7.07 -31.69 -18.28
CA SER A 122 -7.23 -30.51 -17.42
C SER A 122 -5.97 -29.64 -17.40
N PRO A 123 -6.07 -28.33 -17.07
CA PRO A 123 -4.92 -27.45 -17.03
C PRO A 123 -3.80 -27.93 -16.10
N GLU A 124 -4.12 -28.53 -14.95
CA GLU A 124 -3.14 -29.07 -14.01
C GLU A 124 -2.41 -30.30 -14.57
N GLU A 125 -3.10 -31.20 -15.26
CA GLU A 125 -2.47 -32.36 -15.92
C GLU A 125 -1.53 -31.90 -17.03
N ARG A 126 -1.94 -30.95 -17.84
CA ARG A 126 -1.11 -30.37 -18.91
C ARG A 126 0.11 -29.65 -18.32
N PHE A 127 -0.05 -28.93 -17.20
CA PHE A 127 1.08 -28.26 -16.53
C PHE A 127 2.11 -29.26 -16.01
N ALA A 128 1.68 -30.35 -15.36
CA ALA A 128 2.56 -31.41 -14.92
C ALA A 128 3.34 -32.02 -16.10
N TYR A 129 2.65 -32.29 -17.21
CA TYR A 129 3.26 -32.85 -18.42
C TYR A 129 4.32 -31.88 -19.02
N VAL A 130 4.00 -30.60 -19.14
CA VAL A 130 4.95 -29.59 -19.67
C VAL A 130 6.21 -29.51 -18.82
N ILE A 131 6.09 -29.52 -17.48
CA ILE A 131 7.24 -29.50 -16.55
C ILE A 131 8.12 -30.75 -16.81
N GLU A 132 7.54 -31.94 -16.86
CA GLU A 132 8.29 -33.18 -17.11
C GLU A 132 8.95 -33.17 -18.48
N ARG A 133 8.27 -32.70 -19.52
CA ARG A 133 8.80 -32.64 -20.90
C ARG A 133 9.92 -31.63 -21.02
N ALA A 134 9.76 -30.44 -20.45
CA ALA A 134 10.81 -29.41 -20.44
C ALA A 134 12.09 -29.92 -19.76
N CYS A 135 11.95 -30.60 -18.61
CA CYS A 135 13.09 -31.22 -17.94
C CYS A 135 13.75 -32.32 -18.78
N THR A 136 12.95 -33.22 -19.38
CA THR A 136 13.45 -34.35 -20.17
C THR A 136 14.17 -33.89 -21.45
N GLN A 137 13.60 -32.90 -22.16
CA GLN A 137 14.17 -32.42 -23.41
C GLN A 137 15.46 -31.62 -23.22
N THR A 138 15.52 -30.81 -22.15
CA THR A 138 16.68 -29.95 -21.89
C THR A 138 17.77 -30.64 -21.07
N GLY A 139 17.45 -31.75 -20.39
CA GLY A 139 18.31 -32.39 -19.41
C GLY A 139 18.56 -31.53 -18.17
N LYS A 140 17.78 -30.45 -17.97
CA LYS A 140 17.86 -29.52 -16.86
C LYS A 140 16.51 -29.42 -16.15
N GLN A 141 16.56 -29.26 -14.82
CA GLN A 141 15.34 -28.98 -14.04
C GLN A 141 14.71 -27.65 -14.44
N VAL A 142 13.41 -27.54 -14.20
CA VAL A 142 12.58 -26.40 -14.66
C VAL A 142 12.50 -25.31 -13.60
N VAL A 143 12.53 -24.06 -14.04
CA VAL A 143 12.23 -22.89 -13.21
C VAL A 143 10.79 -22.47 -13.47
N VAL A 144 10.02 -22.25 -12.40
CA VAL A 144 8.64 -21.77 -12.46
C VAL A 144 8.54 -20.42 -11.76
N LEU A 145 8.11 -19.40 -12.48
CA LEU A 145 7.90 -18.05 -11.98
C LEU A 145 6.43 -17.68 -12.15
N ILE A 146 5.79 -17.20 -11.07
CA ILE A 146 4.36 -16.85 -11.09
C ILE A 146 4.20 -15.44 -10.54
N ASP A 147 3.74 -14.52 -11.41
CA ASP A 147 3.45 -13.13 -11.03
C ASP A 147 1.96 -12.91 -10.81
N GLU A 148 1.64 -12.09 -9.78
CA GLU A 148 0.27 -11.69 -9.43
C GLU A 148 -0.68 -12.89 -9.24
N TYR A 149 -0.22 -13.93 -8.52
CA TYR A 149 -0.95 -15.18 -8.29
C TYR A 149 -2.37 -14.98 -7.76
N ASP A 150 -2.60 -13.90 -7.02
CA ASP A 150 -3.83 -13.54 -6.32
C ASP A 150 -4.76 -12.62 -7.13
N LYS A 151 -4.37 -12.22 -8.34
CA LYS A 151 -5.15 -11.29 -9.17
C LYS A 151 -6.59 -11.75 -9.43
N PRO A 152 -6.85 -13.02 -9.80
CA PRO A 152 -8.22 -13.51 -9.96
C PRO A 152 -9.03 -13.42 -8.66
N LEU A 153 -8.42 -13.78 -7.55
CA LEU A 153 -9.06 -13.80 -6.23
C LEU A 153 -9.41 -12.38 -5.75
N LEU A 154 -8.51 -11.40 -5.99
CA LEU A 154 -8.77 -10.01 -5.67
C LEU A 154 -9.93 -9.40 -6.46
N GLN A 155 -10.14 -9.85 -7.70
CA GLN A 155 -11.26 -9.38 -8.52
C GLN A 155 -12.60 -10.01 -8.11
N ALA A 156 -12.58 -11.19 -7.49
CA ALA A 156 -13.75 -11.90 -7.01
C ALA A 156 -14.03 -11.73 -5.52
N VAL A 157 -13.32 -10.80 -4.83
CA VAL A 157 -13.36 -10.70 -3.35
C VAL A 157 -14.75 -10.43 -2.77
N LEU A 158 -15.65 -9.82 -3.54
CA LEU A 158 -17.05 -9.55 -3.16
C LEU A 158 -18.06 -10.58 -3.71
N ASP A 159 -17.60 -11.58 -4.47
CA ASP A 159 -18.41 -12.68 -5.00
C ASP A 159 -17.87 -14.02 -4.46
N GLU A 160 -18.47 -14.51 -3.38
CA GLU A 160 -18.01 -15.72 -2.70
C GLU A 160 -18.03 -16.96 -3.60
N ASN A 161 -19.03 -17.08 -4.49
CA ASN A 161 -19.15 -18.22 -5.39
C ASN A 161 -18.01 -18.24 -6.40
N LEU A 162 -17.77 -17.11 -7.05
CA LEU A 162 -16.68 -16.98 -8.01
C LEU A 162 -15.31 -17.12 -7.33
N LEU A 163 -15.17 -16.57 -6.14
CA LEU A 163 -13.95 -16.69 -5.31
C LEU A 163 -13.61 -18.17 -5.02
N ASP A 164 -14.62 -18.95 -4.64
CA ASP A 164 -14.44 -20.39 -4.37
C ASP A 164 -14.11 -21.21 -5.62
N GLU A 165 -14.69 -20.84 -6.78
CA GLU A 165 -14.34 -21.46 -8.06
C GLU A 165 -12.87 -21.17 -8.41
N TYR A 166 -12.42 -19.92 -8.28
CA TYR A 166 -11.03 -19.57 -8.52
C TYR A 166 -10.07 -20.27 -7.56
N ARG A 167 -10.42 -20.38 -6.27
CA ARG A 167 -9.63 -21.12 -5.28
C ARG A 167 -9.43 -22.58 -5.69
N LYS A 168 -10.49 -23.24 -6.15
CA LYS A 168 -10.43 -24.65 -6.60
C LYS A 168 -9.51 -24.81 -7.81
N ILE A 169 -9.66 -23.94 -8.82
CA ILE A 169 -8.84 -23.98 -10.04
C ILE A 169 -7.36 -23.74 -9.69
N LEU A 170 -7.06 -22.70 -8.94
CA LEU A 170 -5.68 -22.34 -8.57
C LEU A 170 -5.04 -23.40 -7.65
N LYS A 171 -5.81 -23.96 -6.71
CA LYS A 171 -5.33 -25.04 -5.84
C LYS A 171 -4.92 -26.28 -6.63
N ALA A 172 -5.74 -26.70 -7.59
CA ALA A 172 -5.42 -27.82 -8.47
C ALA A 172 -4.16 -27.53 -9.30
N PHE A 173 -4.09 -26.35 -9.91
CA PHE A 173 -2.98 -25.95 -10.77
C PHE A 173 -1.65 -25.84 -10.02
N TYR A 174 -1.63 -25.14 -8.87
CA TYR A 174 -0.40 -24.99 -8.08
C TYR A 174 -0.02 -26.26 -7.31
N GLY A 175 -0.98 -27.14 -7.03
CA GLY A 175 -0.73 -28.45 -6.41
C GLY A 175 0.25 -29.31 -7.20
N VAL A 176 0.33 -29.10 -8.52
CA VAL A 176 1.32 -29.72 -9.41
C VAL A 176 2.76 -29.45 -8.98
N LEU A 177 3.06 -28.27 -8.45
CA LEU A 177 4.42 -27.91 -8.01
C LEU A 177 4.96 -28.82 -6.91
N LYS A 178 4.08 -29.41 -6.09
CA LYS A 178 4.48 -30.42 -5.10
C LYS A 178 4.80 -31.77 -5.74
N SER A 179 3.94 -32.25 -6.62
CA SER A 179 4.11 -33.56 -7.25
C SER A 179 5.26 -33.57 -8.27
N ALA A 180 5.57 -32.42 -8.86
CA ALA A 180 6.64 -32.23 -9.84
C ALA A 180 8.01 -31.86 -9.21
N ASP A 181 8.15 -31.87 -7.88
CA ASP A 181 9.33 -31.39 -7.14
C ASP A 181 10.67 -31.88 -7.73
N ARG A 182 10.79 -33.17 -8.08
CA ARG A 182 12.01 -33.75 -8.68
C ARG A 182 12.44 -33.10 -9.99
N TYR A 183 11.51 -32.46 -10.71
CA TYR A 183 11.77 -31.78 -11.97
C TYR A 183 12.03 -30.29 -11.82
N LEU A 184 11.82 -29.72 -10.61
CA LEU A 184 11.90 -28.29 -10.35
C LEU A 184 13.29 -27.89 -9.82
N ARG A 185 13.88 -26.88 -10.44
CA ARG A 185 15.11 -26.22 -9.98
C ARG A 185 14.80 -25.08 -9.03
N PHE A 186 13.74 -24.32 -9.31
CA PHE A 186 13.39 -23.12 -8.58
C PHE A 186 11.92 -22.78 -8.82
N VAL A 187 11.26 -22.31 -7.78
CA VAL A 187 9.88 -21.81 -7.86
C VAL A 187 9.78 -20.52 -7.10
N PHE A 188 9.23 -19.48 -7.72
CA PHE A 188 9.00 -18.20 -7.08
C PHE A 188 7.62 -17.64 -7.42
N LEU A 189 6.82 -17.36 -6.40
CA LEU A 189 5.48 -16.80 -6.55
C LEU A 189 5.43 -15.40 -5.96
N THR A 190 4.79 -14.47 -6.67
CA THR A 190 4.53 -13.13 -6.14
C THR A 190 3.05 -12.79 -6.20
N GLY A 191 2.65 -11.91 -5.29
CA GLY A 191 1.31 -11.32 -5.24
C GLY A 191 1.26 -10.05 -4.41
N VAL A 192 0.08 -9.47 -4.33
CA VAL A 192 -0.20 -8.35 -3.43
C VAL A 192 -0.55 -8.86 -2.05
N THR A 193 -1.36 -9.92 -1.97
CA THR A 193 -1.92 -10.43 -0.72
C THR A 193 -1.42 -11.82 -0.37
N LYS A 194 -1.60 -12.19 0.91
CA LYS A 194 -1.46 -13.57 1.40
C LYS A 194 -2.80 -14.30 1.47
N PHE A 195 -3.81 -13.69 0.92
CA PHE A 195 -5.23 -14.03 1.01
C PHE A 195 -5.57 -15.50 0.73
N ALA A 196 -4.86 -16.08 -0.21
CA ALA A 196 -5.11 -17.45 -0.63
C ALA A 196 -4.05 -18.44 -0.11
N GLN A 197 -3.07 -17.98 0.68
CA GLN A 197 -1.96 -18.83 1.08
C GLN A 197 -2.46 -20.07 1.84
N VAL A 198 -3.43 -19.89 2.74
CA VAL A 198 -3.99 -20.99 3.52
C VAL A 198 -4.88 -21.90 2.68
N SER A 199 -5.64 -21.39 1.71
CA SER A 199 -6.60 -22.17 0.93
C SER A 199 -6.05 -22.71 -0.39
N VAL A 200 -5.23 -21.94 -1.08
CA VAL A 200 -4.66 -22.29 -2.40
C VAL A 200 -3.37 -23.09 -2.28
N PHE A 201 -2.55 -22.76 -1.28
CA PHE A 201 -1.25 -23.42 -1.05
C PHE A 201 -1.26 -24.40 0.11
N SER A 202 -2.43 -24.81 0.63
CA SER A 202 -2.53 -25.78 1.74
C SER A 202 -1.77 -27.08 1.47
N ASP A 203 -1.60 -27.43 0.21
CA ASP A 203 -0.90 -28.64 -0.21
C ASP A 203 0.61 -28.40 -0.48
N LEU A 204 1.06 -27.13 -0.53
CA LEU A 204 2.46 -26.74 -0.73
C LEU A 204 3.15 -26.44 0.61
N ASN A 205 3.28 -27.43 1.48
CA ASN A 205 3.86 -27.27 2.82
C ASN A 205 5.34 -26.81 2.82
N GLN A 206 6.03 -26.93 1.69
CA GLN A 206 7.42 -26.51 1.51
C GLN A 206 7.59 -25.05 1.07
N LEU A 207 6.48 -24.31 0.87
CA LEU A 207 6.53 -22.93 0.40
C LEU A 207 7.12 -22.01 1.47
N ASN A 208 8.27 -21.42 1.17
CA ASN A 208 8.97 -20.52 2.06
C ASN A 208 8.44 -19.08 1.88
N ASP A 209 7.53 -18.67 2.74
CA ASP A 209 7.06 -17.28 2.76
C ASP A 209 8.15 -16.37 3.32
N ILE A 210 8.70 -15.50 2.46
CA ILE A 210 9.75 -14.54 2.80
C ILE A 210 9.21 -13.11 2.97
N SER A 211 7.90 -12.91 2.92
CA SER A 211 7.28 -11.58 2.93
C SER A 211 7.59 -10.77 4.18
N MET A 212 7.66 -11.44 5.35
CA MET A 212 7.94 -10.80 6.64
C MET A 212 9.26 -11.27 7.26
N LYS A 213 10.20 -11.82 6.46
CA LYS A 213 11.51 -12.22 6.98
C LYS A 213 12.53 -11.10 6.83
N SER A 214 13.21 -10.74 7.91
CA SER A 214 14.21 -9.66 7.99
C SER A 214 15.25 -9.68 6.85
N PRO A 215 15.88 -10.83 6.48
CA PRO A 215 16.88 -10.86 5.42
C PRO A 215 16.35 -10.45 4.04
N TYR A 216 15.03 -10.52 3.82
CA TYR A 216 14.38 -10.23 2.53
C TYR A 216 13.54 -8.94 2.55
N ALA A 217 13.60 -8.16 3.64
CA ALA A 217 12.83 -6.95 3.79
C ALA A 217 13.15 -5.93 2.68
N ALA A 218 14.41 -5.85 2.25
CA ALA A 218 14.88 -4.93 1.22
C ALA A 218 14.89 -5.51 -0.21
N LEU A 219 14.32 -6.69 -0.45
CA LEU A 219 14.34 -7.34 -1.78
C LEU A 219 13.56 -6.54 -2.85
N CYS A 220 12.48 -5.89 -2.45
CA CYS A 220 11.69 -4.99 -3.29
C CYS A 220 11.58 -3.62 -2.61
N GLY A 221 11.51 -2.55 -3.40
CA GLY A 221 11.55 -1.18 -2.90
C GLY A 221 12.95 -0.58 -2.94
N ILE A 222 13.11 0.61 -2.38
CA ILE A 222 14.38 1.35 -2.34
C ILE A 222 14.66 1.71 -0.88
N THR A 223 15.85 1.39 -0.35
CA THR A 223 16.27 1.86 0.98
C THR A 223 16.78 3.30 0.90
N LYS A 224 16.94 3.97 2.04
CA LYS A 224 17.51 5.33 2.10
C LYS A 224 18.94 5.37 1.53
N GLU A 225 19.76 4.38 1.86
CA GLU A 225 21.13 4.28 1.37
C GLU A 225 21.15 4.09 -0.15
N GLU A 226 20.27 3.26 -0.69
CA GLU A 226 20.13 3.03 -2.12
C GLU A 226 19.61 4.28 -2.84
N LEU A 227 18.65 5.02 -2.23
CA LEU A 227 18.15 6.29 -2.75
C LEU A 227 19.30 7.27 -2.92
N VAL A 228 20.04 7.54 -1.84
CA VAL A 228 21.14 8.51 -1.86
C VAL A 228 22.24 8.06 -2.81
N LYS A 229 22.64 6.78 -2.76
CA LYS A 229 23.72 6.24 -3.62
C LYS A 229 23.35 6.29 -5.11
N THR A 230 22.12 5.93 -5.45
CA THR A 230 21.72 5.76 -6.86
C THR A 230 21.22 7.06 -7.48
N PHE A 231 20.49 7.89 -6.71
CA PHE A 231 19.76 9.05 -7.24
C PHE A 231 20.30 10.40 -6.73
N LEU A 232 21.57 10.46 -6.28
CA LEU A 232 22.16 11.72 -5.80
C LEU A 232 22.00 12.89 -6.77
N PRO A 233 22.27 12.74 -8.11
CA PRO A 233 22.08 13.85 -9.06
C PRO A 233 20.61 14.28 -9.21
N GLU A 234 19.65 13.37 -9.04
CA GLU A 234 18.22 13.68 -9.07
C GLU A 234 17.81 14.44 -7.82
N LEU A 235 18.31 14.03 -6.64
CA LEU A 235 18.11 14.73 -5.36
C LEU A 235 18.68 16.15 -5.40
N GLU A 236 19.90 16.33 -5.94
CA GLU A 236 20.55 17.66 -6.08
C GLU A 236 19.75 18.58 -7.00
N ARG A 237 19.20 18.06 -8.12
CA ARG A 237 18.35 18.84 -9.02
C ARG A 237 17.07 19.30 -8.32
N LEU A 238 16.42 18.38 -7.58
CA LEU A 238 15.21 18.70 -6.84
C LEU A 238 15.48 19.73 -5.73
N ALA A 239 16.63 19.64 -5.03
CA ALA A 239 17.08 20.61 -4.04
C ALA A 239 17.25 22.01 -4.67
N LYS A 240 17.95 22.07 -5.80
CA LYS A 240 18.17 23.32 -6.54
C LYS A 240 16.84 23.94 -7.00
N ARG A 241 15.93 23.13 -7.56
CA ARG A 241 14.62 23.61 -8.05
C ARG A 241 13.78 24.20 -6.90
N ARG A 242 13.82 23.57 -5.71
CA ARG A 242 13.05 23.99 -4.55
C ARG A 242 13.75 25.08 -3.71
N GLY A 243 15.02 25.38 -3.98
CA GLY A 243 15.79 26.35 -3.22
C GLY A 243 16.07 25.94 -1.77
N ILE A 244 16.20 24.63 -1.50
CA ILE A 244 16.46 24.05 -0.19
C ILE A 244 17.71 23.16 -0.23
N SER A 245 18.23 22.80 0.93
CA SER A 245 19.41 21.93 1.03
C SER A 245 19.11 20.49 0.58
N LEU A 246 20.17 19.73 0.24
CA LEU A 246 20.06 18.31 -0.08
C LEU A 246 19.45 17.50 1.08
N GLN A 247 19.82 17.80 2.32
CA GLN A 247 19.27 17.11 3.48
C GLN A 247 17.77 17.36 3.64
N GLU A 248 17.30 18.60 3.45
CA GLU A 248 15.87 18.91 3.49
C GLU A 248 15.10 18.20 2.39
N VAL A 249 15.69 17.98 1.19
CA VAL A 249 15.05 17.17 0.14
C VAL A 249 14.95 15.70 0.57
N ILE A 250 16.03 15.15 1.14
CA ILE A 250 16.02 13.74 1.62
C ILE A 250 14.94 13.59 2.69
N ASP A 251 14.86 14.49 3.66
CA ASP A 251 13.84 14.45 4.72
C ASP A 251 12.41 14.58 4.17
N LEU A 252 12.22 15.40 3.13
CA LEU A 252 10.94 15.52 2.43
C LEU A 252 10.59 14.22 1.70
N MET A 253 11.55 13.61 0.99
CA MET A 253 11.35 12.34 0.31
C MET A 253 11.01 11.22 1.31
N GLU A 254 11.70 11.15 2.44
CA GLU A 254 11.40 10.21 3.52
C GLU A 254 9.97 10.37 4.02
N ARG A 255 9.60 11.57 4.42
CA ARG A 255 8.26 11.84 4.93
C ARG A 255 7.17 11.51 3.90
N GLN A 256 7.42 11.76 2.61
CA GLN A 256 6.43 11.61 1.56
C GLN A 256 6.31 10.19 1.02
N TYR A 257 7.42 9.42 0.90
CA TYR A 257 7.45 8.17 0.13
C TYR A 257 8.10 6.98 0.83
N ASP A 258 8.78 7.17 1.96
CA ASP A 258 9.40 6.12 2.76
C ASP A 258 8.40 5.49 3.74
N GLY A 259 8.92 4.71 4.67
CA GLY A 259 8.23 4.23 5.87
C GLY A 259 7.46 2.95 5.70
N TYR A 260 7.57 2.25 4.57
CA TYR A 260 7.08 0.88 4.47
C TYR A 260 8.02 -0.07 5.20
N HIS A 261 7.54 -0.74 6.22
CA HIS A 261 8.27 -1.77 6.96
C HIS A 261 7.64 -3.14 6.71
N PHE A 262 8.43 -4.06 6.16
CA PHE A 262 8.01 -5.44 5.91
C PHE A 262 8.45 -6.42 7.01
N HIS A 263 9.19 -5.91 8.00
CA HIS A 263 9.55 -6.59 9.24
C HIS A 263 9.66 -5.53 10.34
N PRO A 264 9.31 -5.85 11.61
CA PRO A 264 9.38 -4.87 12.71
C PRO A 264 10.75 -4.21 12.87
N GLU A 265 11.81 -5.00 12.73
CA GLU A 265 13.22 -4.54 12.82
C GLU A 265 13.81 -4.20 11.43
N GLY A 266 12.99 -4.23 10.38
CA GLY A 266 13.43 -3.95 9.02
C GLY A 266 13.62 -2.45 8.78
N VAL A 267 14.46 -2.12 7.79
CA VAL A 267 14.63 -0.74 7.32
C VAL A 267 13.37 -0.23 6.62
N GLY A 268 13.13 1.06 6.69
CA GLY A 268 12.09 1.73 5.90
C GLY A 268 12.37 1.60 4.40
N MET A 269 11.31 1.43 3.63
CA MET A 269 11.39 1.25 2.18
C MET A 269 10.58 2.32 1.48
N PHE A 270 11.23 3.03 0.55
CA PHE A 270 10.55 3.92 -0.39
C PHE A 270 9.77 3.13 -1.43
N ASN A 271 8.62 3.65 -1.82
CA ASN A 271 7.91 3.17 -2.99
C ASN A 271 8.64 3.59 -4.28
N PRO A 272 9.15 2.65 -5.11
CA PRO A 272 9.94 2.99 -6.30
C PRO A 272 9.16 3.82 -7.32
N PHE A 273 7.87 3.55 -7.48
CA PHE A 273 7.05 4.26 -8.46
C PHE A 273 6.91 5.74 -8.10
N SER A 274 6.63 6.06 -6.84
CA SER A 274 6.49 7.44 -6.37
C SER A 274 7.81 8.19 -6.45
N VAL A 275 8.91 7.57 -6.02
CA VAL A 275 10.26 8.15 -6.10
C VAL A 275 10.65 8.50 -7.55
N LEU A 276 10.47 7.56 -8.49
CA LEU A 276 10.83 7.78 -9.89
C LEU A 276 10.00 8.89 -10.53
N ASN A 277 8.70 8.93 -10.26
CA ASN A 277 7.83 9.99 -10.78
C ASN A 277 8.15 11.36 -10.15
N ALA A 278 8.48 11.41 -8.85
CA ALA A 278 8.90 12.65 -8.21
C ALA A 278 10.19 13.22 -8.83
N PHE A 279 11.14 12.36 -9.19
CA PHE A 279 12.36 12.79 -9.88
C PHE A 279 12.12 13.21 -11.32
N ASP A 280 11.20 12.56 -12.04
CA ASP A 280 10.87 12.89 -13.42
C ASP A 280 10.12 14.23 -13.51
N ALA A 281 9.11 14.40 -12.68
CA ALA A 281 8.35 15.65 -12.60
C ALA A 281 9.12 16.77 -11.88
N GLU A 282 10.17 16.43 -11.11
CA GLU A 282 10.87 17.29 -10.17
C GLU A 282 9.92 17.95 -9.16
N GLU A 283 8.87 17.24 -8.75
CA GLU A 283 7.82 17.68 -7.84
C GLU A 283 7.41 16.58 -6.87
N MET A 284 6.96 16.96 -5.66
CA MET A 284 6.33 16.04 -4.72
C MET A 284 4.85 15.90 -5.05
N GLY A 285 4.39 14.69 -5.34
CA GLY A 285 3.00 14.42 -5.72
C GLY A 285 2.46 13.14 -5.05
N TYR A 286 1.21 12.78 -5.37
CA TYR A 286 0.54 11.57 -4.89
C TYR A 286 0.48 10.52 -6.01
N TYR A 287 1.63 10.12 -6.50
CA TYR A 287 1.79 9.31 -7.72
C TYR A 287 1.23 7.90 -7.58
N TRP A 288 1.40 7.27 -6.40
CA TRP A 288 0.92 5.93 -6.16
C TRP A 288 -0.60 5.83 -6.28
N PHE A 289 -1.33 6.82 -5.75
CA PHE A 289 -2.79 6.89 -5.83
C PHE A 289 -3.31 7.06 -7.25
N GLN A 290 -2.59 7.74 -8.13
CA GLN A 290 -2.97 7.90 -9.55
C GLN A 290 -3.02 6.57 -10.31
N THR A 291 -2.43 5.51 -9.80
CA THR A 291 -2.43 4.18 -10.45
C THR A 291 -3.67 3.34 -10.18
N GLY A 292 -4.65 3.90 -9.51
CA GLY A 292 -5.95 3.29 -9.21
C GLY A 292 -6.04 2.76 -7.78
N THR A 293 -6.87 3.42 -6.98
CA THR A 293 -7.28 2.92 -5.67
C THR A 293 -8.31 1.82 -5.88
N PRO A 294 -8.18 0.66 -5.23
CA PRO A 294 -9.15 -0.41 -5.39
C PRO A 294 -10.52 0.00 -4.81
N THR A 295 -11.53 0.14 -5.66
CA THR A 295 -12.91 0.46 -5.23
C THR A 295 -13.43 -0.55 -4.22
N TYR A 296 -13.03 -1.82 -4.33
CA TYR A 296 -13.43 -2.86 -3.39
C TYR A 296 -13.04 -2.58 -1.93
N LEU A 297 -11.96 -1.81 -1.67
CA LEU A 297 -11.60 -1.43 -0.29
C LEU A 297 -12.62 -0.52 0.38
N VAL A 298 -13.22 0.36 -0.41
CA VAL A 298 -14.29 1.24 0.10
C VAL A 298 -15.54 0.45 0.39
N ASP A 299 -15.93 -0.42 -0.56
CA ASP A 299 -17.09 -1.29 -0.38
C ASP A 299 -16.90 -2.19 0.85
N LEU A 300 -15.67 -2.69 1.05
CA LEU A 300 -15.31 -3.47 2.22
C LEU A 300 -15.38 -2.64 3.53
N LEU A 301 -14.88 -1.40 3.53
CA LEU A 301 -14.96 -0.51 4.69
C LEU A 301 -16.42 -0.18 5.04
N LYS A 302 -17.27 0.09 4.03
CA LYS A 302 -18.69 0.35 4.24
C LYS A 302 -19.43 -0.87 4.81
N GLN A 303 -19.18 -2.06 4.25
CA GLN A 303 -19.81 -3.30 4.69
C GLN A 303 -19.38 -3.73 6.09
N SER A 304 -18.14 -3.39 6.49
CA SER A 304 -17.58 -3.78 7.79
C SER A 304 -17.95 -2.83 8.93
N ASP A 305 -18.56 -1.69 8.66
CA ASP A 305 -18.81 -0.61 9.63
C ASP A 305 -17.55 -0.27 10.47
N TYR A 306 -16.39 -0.23 9.78
CA TYR A 306 -15.09 -0.10 10.42
C TYR A 306 -14.82 1.36 10.82
N ASP A 307 -14.41 1.59 12.07
CA ASP A 307 -14.04 2.93 12.56
C ASP A 307 -12.70 3.38 11.96
N ILE A 308 -12.77 4.26 10.94
CA ILE A 308 -11.60 4.78 10.22
C ILE A 308 -10.63 5.54 11.13
N ARG A 309 -11.10 6.10 12.27
CA ARG A 309 -10.24 6.81 13.22
C ARG A 309 -9.12 5.92 13.73
N LEU A 310 -9.39 4.62 13.89
CA LEU A 310 -8.38 3.64 14.29
C LEU A 310 -7.23 3.53 13.28
N LEU A 311 -7.50 3.73 11.97
CA LEU A 311 -6.45 3.73 10.95
C LEU A 311 -5.55 4.96 11.05
N ILE A 312 -6.09 6.08 11.51
CA ILE A 312 -5.36 7.36 11.62
C ILE A 312 -4.44 7.35 12.84
N ASP A 313 -4.95 6.84 13.97
CA ASP A 313 -4.24 6.79 15.24
C ASP A 313 -3.23 5.63 15.35
N GLY A 314 -3.39 4.63 14.47
CA GLY A 314 -2.66 3.37 14.54
C GLY A 314 -3.47 2.28 15.25
N VAL A 315 -3.39 1.05 14.73
CA VAL A 315 -4.18 -0.08 15.23
C VAL A 315 -3.27 -1.22 15.68
N GLU A 316 -3.54 -1.77 16.85
CA GLU A 316 -2.83 -2.94 17.36
C GLU A 316 -3.50 -4.23 16.88
N VAL A 317 -2.70 -5.16 16.39
CA VAL A 317 -3.18 -6.42 15.81
C VAL A 317 -2.28 -7.60 16.17
N LEU A 318 -2.86 -8.79 16.20
CA LEU A 318 -2.12 -10.05 16.29
C LEU A 318 -1.54 -10.44 14.92
N ALA A 319 -0.55 -11.34 14.92
CA ALA A 319 0.09 -11.88 13.70
C ALA A 319 -0.92 -12.49 12.70
N SER A 320 -2.04 -13.01 13.16
CA SER A 320 -3.12 -13.54 12.31
C SER A 320 -3.71 -12.49 11.37
N ALA A 321 -3.69 -11.21 11.73
CA ALA A 321 -4.14 -10.12 10.86
C ALA A 321 -3.32 -9.97 9.56
N PHE A 322 -2.14 -10.55 9.49
CA PHE A 322 -1.30 -10.51 8.28
C PHE A 322 -1.56 -11.67 7.31
N SER A 323 -2.21 -12.73 7.76
CA SER A 323 -2.31 -13.99 7.01
C SER A 323 -3.74 -14.39 6.68
N GLU A 324 -4.73 -13.87 7.41
CA GLU A 324 -6.10 -14.34 7.29
C GLU A 324 -7.05 -13.18 6.93
N TYR A 325 -7.47 -13.12 5.67
CA TYR A 325 -8.74 -12.50 5.34
C TYR A 325 -9.78 -13.61 5.22
N ARG A 326 -10.79 -13.54 6.06
CA ARG A 326 -12.02 -14.32 5.91
C ARG A 326 -13.15 -13.33 5.67
N ALA A 327 -13.85 -13.46 4.56
CA ALA A 327 -15.02 -12.64 4.25
C ALA A 327 -16.05 -12.68 5.39
N GLU A 328 -16.12 -13.81 6.10
CA GLU A 328 -17.00 -14.04 7.24
C GLU A 328 -16.73 -13.16 8.47
N THR A 329 -15.53 -12.58 8.59
CA THR A 329 -15.14 -11.80 9.78
C THR A 329 -15.40 -10.30 9.65
N ASN A 330 -15.83 -9.80 8.50
CA ASN A 330 -16.02 -8.37 8.21
C ASN A 330 -14.85 -7.45 8.64
N ASN A 331 -13.62 -8.01 8.77
CA ASN A 331 -12.45 -7.24 9.18
C ASN A 331 -11.66 -6.77 7.95
N PRO A 332 -11.65 -5.47 7.62
CA PRO A 332 -10.96 -4.95 6.45
C PRO A 332 -9.44 -4.82 6.62
N LEU A 333 -8.93 -4.87 7.86
CA LEU A 333 -7.52 -4.58 8.18
C LEU A 333 -6.52 -5.44 7.40
N PRO A 334 -6.69 -6.77 7.25
CA PRO A 334 -5.75 -7.59 6.47
C PRO A 334 -5.63 -7.11 5.03
N MET A 335 -6.74 -6.73 4.41
CA MET A 335 -6.76 -6.24 3.03
C MET A 335 -6.16 -4.85 2.89
N ILE A 336 -6.43 -3.95 3.85
CA ILE A 336 -5.86 -2.60 3.87
C ILE A 336 -4.34 -2.67 4.04
N TYR A 337 -3.84 -3.51 4.96
CA TYR A 337 -2.41 -3.72 5.17
C TYR A 337 -1.73 -4.34 3.93
N GLN A 338 -2.23 -5.45 3.44
CA GLN A 338 -1.61 -6.17 2.32
C GLN A 338 -1.64 -5.36 1.01
N SER A 339 -2.68 -4.53 0.83
CA SER A 339 -2.75 -3.60 -0.31
C SER A 339 -1.75 -2.44 -0.20
N GLY A 340 -1.11 -2.25 0.95
CA GLY A 340 -0.05 -1.25 1.17
C GLY A 340 -0.54 0.10 1.70
N TYR A 341 -1.77 0.19 2.20
CA TYR A 341 -2.25 1.41 2.85
C TYR A 341 -1.78 1.51 4.31
N LEU A 342 -1.53 0.37 4.95
CA LEU A 342 -0.90 0.30 6.26
C LEU A 342 0.44 -0.42 6.18
N THR A 343 1.28 -0.16 7.16
CA THR A 343 2.56 -0.81 7.37
C THR A 343 2.80 -1.09 8.84
N ILE A 344 3.80 -1.91 9.16
CA ILE A 344 4.22 -2.16 10.53
C ILE A 344 4.93 -0.90 11.05
N LYS A 345 4.44 -0.33 12.16
CA LYS A 345 5.06 0.80 12.86
C LYS A 345 5.77 0.39 14.14
N GLY A 346 5.40 -0.75 14.70
CA GLY A 346 6.00 -1.28 15.90
C GLY A 346 5.60 -2.73 16.16
N TYR A 347 6.29 -3.33 17.10
CA TYR A 347 6.00 -4.67 17.60
C TYR A 347 6.35 -4.76 19.07
N ASP A 348 5.40 -5.19 19.87
CA ASP A 348 5.59 -5.49 21.29
C ASP A 348 5.83 -7.00 21.44
N ASP A 349 7.07 -7.38 21.81
CA ASP A 349 7.46 -8.77 21.92
C ASP A 349 6.88 -9.44 23.17
N ASP A 350 6.52 -8.69 24.21
CA ASP A 350 5.96 -9.23 25.46
C ASP A 350 4.54 -9.74 25.24
N VAL A 351 3.71 -8.96 24.54
CA VAL A 351 2.30 -9.29 24.27
C VAL A 351 2.05 -9.77 22.84
N LYS A 352 3.10 -9.82 22.00
CA LYS A 352 3.04 -10.28 20.59
C LYS A 352 2.09 -9.47 19.71
N LEU A 353 1.98 -8.17 19.97
CA LEU A 353 1.14 -7.25 19.21
C LEU A 353 1.97 -6.42 18.23
N TYR A 354 1.43 -6.26 17.03
CA TYR A 354 1.94 -5.35 16.01
C TYR A 354 1.13 -4.07 16.03
N THR A 355 1.80 -2.93 15.91
CA THR A 355 1.14 -1.66 15.64
C THR A 355 1.19 -1.38 14.14
N LEU A 356 0.02 -1.19 13.51
CA LEU A 356 -0.10 -0.79 12.11
C LEU A 356 -0.47 0.67 12.01
N GLY A 357 0.05 1.35 10.97
CA GLY A 357 -0.27 2.74 10.67
C GLY A 357 0.07 3.07 9.23
N PHE A 358 -0.28 4.25 8.77
CA PHE A 358 0.07 4.71 7.42
C PHE A 358 1.60 4.77 7.25
N PRO A 359 2.14 4.31 6.12
CA PRO A 359 3.58 4.34 5.90
C PRO A 359 4.13 5.77 5.86
N ASN A 360 3.47 6.66 5.15
CA ASN A 360 3.94 8.01 4.84
C ASN A 360 2.80 8.97 4.48
N ASP A 361 3.15 10.22 4.21
CA ASP A 361 2.19 11.28 3.90
C ASP A 361 1.44 11.05 2.58
N GLU A 362 2.09 10.50 1.54
CA GLU A 362 1.43 10.17 0.28
C GLU A 362 0.24 9.24 0.51
N VAL A 363 0.47 8.16 1.24
CA VAL A 363 -0.56 7.14 1.49
C VAL A 363 -1.61 7.65 2.46
N ARG A 364 -1.19 8.29 3.55
CA ARG A 364 -2.10 8.83 4.57
C ARG A 364 -3.11 9.79 3.97
N TYR A 365 -2.62 10.84 3.34
CA TYR A 365 -3.49 11.90 2.82
C TYR A 365 -4.23 11.47 1.56
N GLY A 366 -3.59 10.70 0.70
CA GLY A 366 -4.25 10.13 -0.48
C GLY A 366 -5.42 9.23 -0.11
N PHE A 367 -5.23 8.34 0.88
CA PHE A 367 -6.29 7.45 1.36
C PHE A 367 -7.45 8.21 2.00
N LEU A 368 -7.16 9.20 2.85
CA LEU A 368 -8.19 10.01 3.49
C LEU A 368 -8.96 10.86 2.47
N ASN A 369 -8.28 11.52 1.53
CA ASN A 369 -8.93 12.24 0.43
C ASN A 369 -9.84 11.33 -0.39
N PHE A 370 -9.38 10.10 -0.65
CA PHE A 370 -10.18 9.11 -1.38
C PHE A 370 -11.44 8.68 -0.62
N LEU A 371 -11.40 8.63 0.71
CA LEU A 371 -12.54 8.23 1.54
C LEU A 371 -13.61 9.32 1.69
N VAL A 372 -13.24 10.60 1.64
CA VAL A 372 -14.19 11.71 1.89
C VAL A 372 -15.46 11.61 1.05
N PRO A 373 -15.44 11.37 -0.28
CA PRO A 373 -16.66 11.27 -1.09
C PRO A 373 -17.64 10.16 -0.67
N TYR A 374 -17.15 9.16 0.08
CA TYR A 374 -17.99 8.06 0.53
C TYR A 374 -18.70 8.31 1.87
N TYR A 375 -18.19 9.29 2.63
CA TYR A 375 -18.80 9.77 3.87
C TYR A 375 -19.51 11.10 3.69
N THR A 376 -19.24 11.79 2.56
CA THR A 376 -19.85 13.07 2.17
C THR A 376 -20.18 13.00 0.69
N ASN A 377 -21.12 13.78 0.17
CA ASN A 377 -21.31 13.86 -1.30
C ASN A 377 -20.31 14.80 -2.00
N VAL A 378 -19.26 15.20 -1.31
CA VAL A 378 -18.24 16.09 -1.85
C VAL A 378 -17.27 15.30 -2.72
N SER A 379 -17.06 15.70 -3.96
CA SER A 379 -16.11 15.04 -4.86
C SER A 379 -14.65 15.20 -4.38
N ASN A 380 -13.74 14.36 -4.89
CA ASN A 380 -12.31 14.46 -4.54
C ASN A 380 -11.72 15.84 -4.86
N ASP A 381 -12.09 16.43 -6.00
CA ASP A 381 -11.61 17.76 -6.41
C ASP A 381 -12.16 18.86 -5.49
N GLU A 382 -13.43 18.77 -5.12
CA GLU A 382 -14.06 19.70 -4.17
C GLU A 382 -13.50 19.53 -2.76
N THR A 383 -13.19 18.30 -2.32
CA THR A 383 -12.53 18.05 -1.04
C THR A 383 -11.20 18.80 -0.96
N GLY A 384 -10.33 18.64 -1.95
CA GLY A 384 -9.06 19.34 -2.01
C GLY A 384 -9.23 20.87 -1.98
N PHE A 385 -10.24 21.38 -2.66
CA PHE A 385 -10.59 22.81 -2.64
C PHE A 385 -11.04 23.28 -1.25
N HIS A 386 -11.92 22.54 -0.57
CA HIS A 386 -12.37 22.87 0.78
C HIS A 386 -11.22 22.85 1.78
N ILE A 387 -10.38 21.82 1.78
CA ILE A 387 -9.20 21.71 2.66
C ILE A 387 -8.23 22.89 2.44
N ALA A 388 -7.97 23.26 1.17
CA ALA A 388 -7.10 24.40 0.87
C ALA A 388 -7.71 25.74 1.36
N LYS A 389 -9.03 25.91 1.30
CA LYS A 389 -9.73 27.08 1.83
C LYS A 389 -9.69 27.11 3.36
N PHE A 390 -10.02 26.03 4.02
CA PHE A 390 -9.93 25.87 5.47
C PHE A 390 -8.53 26.30 5.97
N MET A 391 -7.48 25.80 5.30
CA MET A 391 -6.10 26.13 5.62
C MET A 391 -5.82 27.65 5.49
N ARG A 392 -6.32 28.30 4.41
CA ARG A 392 -6.11 29.74 4.20
C ARG A 392 -6.82 30.56 5.26
N GLU A 393 -8.05 30.22 5.58
CA GLU A 393 -8.89 30.89 6.58
C GLU A 393 -8.23 30.81 7.98
N LEU A 394 -7.79 29.63 8.40
CA LEU A 394 -7.07 29.46 9.66
C LEU A 394 -5.71 30.19 9.69
N LYS A 395 -4.95 30.19 8.58
CA LYS A 395 -3.68 30.93 8.49
C LYS A 395 -3.86 32.45 8.52
N SER A 396 -4.96 32.97 7.97
CA SER A 396 -5.27 34.40 8.01
C SER A 396 -5.87 34.83 9.35
N GLY A 397 -6.23 33.90 10.22
CA GLY A 397 -6.89 34.18 11.50
C GLY A 397 -8.41 34.33 11.39
N ASP A 398 -8.99 34.05 10.21
CA ASP A 398 -10.42 34.15 9.95
C ASP A 398 -11.15 32.85 10.34
N VAL A 399 -11.30 32.66 11.66
CA VAL A 399 -11.95 31.46 12.21
C VAL A 399 -13.44 31.43 11.89
N GLU A 400 -14.08 32.58 11.79
CA GLU A 400 -15.49 32.67 11.45
C GLU A 400 -15.75 32.16 10.03
N ALA A 401 -14.97 32.61 9.04
CA ALA A 401 -15.05 32.09 7.68
C ALA A 401 -14.75 30.59 7.62
N PHE A 402 -13.79 30.10 8.41
CA PHE A 402 -13.52 28.66 8.54
C PHE A 402 -14.74 27.90 9.08
N MET A 403 -15.38 28.38 10.15
CA MET A 403 -16.54 27.72 10.76
C MET A 403 -17.77 27.73 9.83
N GLU A 404 -18.03 28.85 9.15
CA GLU A 404 -19.11 28.93 8.18
C GLU A 404 -18.89 27.98 6.98
N ARG A 405 -17.66 27.88 6.50
CA ARG A 405 -17.31 26.92 5.44
C ARG A 405 -17.44 25.47 5.93
N LEU A 406 -17.04 25.19 7.15
CA LEU A 406 -17.18 23.87 7.76
C LEU A 406 -18.67 23.49 7.87
N LYS A 407 -19.52 24.46 8.24
CA LYS A 407 -20.98 24.31 8.28
C LYS A 407 -21.56 23.98 6.90
N ILE A 408 -21.10 24.70 5.86
CA ILE A 408 -21.48 24.43 4.46
C ILE A 408 -21.04 23.03 4.03
N PHE A 409 -19.81 22.64 4.38
CA PHE A 409 -19.29 21.31 4.08
C PHE A 409 -20.16 20.19 4.69
N PHE A 410 -20.55 20.32 5.97
CA PHE A 410 -21.44 19.37 6.64
C PHE A 410 -22.86 19.38 6.07
N SER A 411 -23.36 20.52 5.57
CA SER A 411 -24.69 20.59 4.94
C SER A 411 -24.81 19.81 3.62
N GLY A 412 -23.68 19.51 2.98
CA GLY A 412 -23.59 18.69 1.78
C GLY A 412 -23.69 17.18 2.02
N ILE A 413 -23.77 16.73 3.29
CA ILE A 413 -23.81 15.30 3.63
C ILE A 413 -25.23 14.76 3.41
N PRO A 414 -25.43 13.71 2.56
CA PRO A 414 -26.75 13.18 2.27
C PRO A 414 -27.38 12.48 3.47
N TYR A 415 -28.70 12.58 3.54
CA TYR A 415 -29.51 11.88 4.56
C TYR A 415 -29.31 10.37 4.57
N GLU A 416 -29.07 9.79 3.40
CA GLU A 416 -28.94 8.34 3.18
C GLU A 416 -27.61 7.75 3.66
N LEU A 417 -26.58 8.60 3.80
CA LEU A 417 -25.24 8.19 4.28
C LEU A 417 -25.09 8.35 5.79
N SER A 418 -26.02 9.04 6.44
CA SER A 418 -25.98 9.24 7.87
C SER A 418 -26.82 8.17 8.55
N ASP A 419 -26.23 7.05 8.93
CA ASP A 419 -26.71 6.33 10.08
C ASP A 419 -26.71 7.31 11.27
N ASP A 420 -27.79 7.37 12.05
CA ASP A 420 -28.04 8.33 13.14
C ASP A 420 -27.01 8.26 14.29
N THR A 421 -25.75 7.93 14.00
CA THR A 421 -24.73 7.69 14.98
C THR A 421 -23.79 8.90 15.14
N GLU A 422 -23.54 9.27 16.36
CA GLU A 422 -22.48 10.20 16.78
C GLU A 422 -21.13 9.91 16.09
N CYS A 423 -20.89 8.63 15.80
CA CYS A 423 -19.70 8.12 15.15
C CYS A 423 -19.48 8.74 13.75
N HIS A 424 -20.52 8.91 12.93
CA HIS A 424 -20.38 9.40 11.55
C HIS A 424 -19.83 10.83 11.48
N TYR A 425 -20.36 11.76 12.26
CA TYR A 425 -19.88 13.16 12.30
C TYR A 425 -18.49 13.28 12.86
N GLN A 426 -18.18 12.49 13.90
CA GLN A 426 -16.85 12.43 14.47
C GLN A 426 -15.81 11.90 13.46
N VAL A 427 -16.16 10.90 12.64
CA VAL A 427 -15.29 10.37 11.59
C VAL A 427 -15.00 11.45 10.55
N ILE A 428 -16.02 12.13 10.02
CA ILE A 428 -15.83 13.19 9.01
C ILE A 428 -14.98 14.31 9.56
N PHE A 429 -15.28 14.77 10.78
CA PHE A 429 -14.49 15.78 11.47
C PHE A 429 -13.03 15.35 11.58
N HIS A 430 -12.79 14.14 12.07
CA HIS A 430 -11.45 13.60 12.26
C HIS A 430 -10.67 13.52 10.93
N VAL A 431 -11.33 13.09 9.86
CA VAL A 431 -10.74 13.05 8.52
C VAL A 431 -10.40 14.45 8.01
N VAL A 432 -11.32 15.42 8.11
CA VAL A 432 -11.09 16.80 7.64
C VAL A 432 -9.92 17.45 8.38
N PHE A 433 -9.89 17.36 9.72
CA PHE A 433 -8.80 17.94 10.50
C PHE A 433 -7.46 17.21 10.29
N THR A 434 -7.48 15.91 10.03
CA THR A 434 -6.27 15.19 9.65
C THR A 434 -5.77 15.65 8.27
N LEU A 435 -6.66 15.87 7.30
CA LEU A 435 -6.30 16.40 5.98
C LEU A 435 -5.72 17.82 6.04
N LEU A 436 -6.14 18.65 6.99
CA LEU A 436 -5.49 19.94 7.24
C LEU A 436 -4.02 19.78 7.60
N GLY A 437 -3.65 18.66 8.20
CA GLY A 437 -2.26 18.33 8.55
C GLY A 437 -1.28 18.31 7.37
N GLN A 438 -1.76 18.24 6.11
CA GLN A 438 -0.91 18.38 4.91
C GLN A 438 -0.26 19.75 4.79
N PHE A 439 -0.92 20.78 5.30
CA PHE A 439 -0.55 22.17 5.07
C PHE A 439 -0.11 22.90 6.33
N ILE A 440 -0.57 22.44 7.50
CA ILE A 440 -0.30 23.01 8.82
C ILE A 440 -0.20 21.87 9.84
N ARG A 441 0.50 22.09 10.94
CA ARG A 441 0.50 21.10 12.00
C ARG A 441 -0.90 21.02 12.62
N SER A 442 -1.56 19.90 12.43
CA SER A 442 -2.85 19.58 13.03
C SER A 442 -2.75 18.28 13.82
N GLU A 443 -3.20 18.30 15.05
CA GLU A 443 -3.26 17.14 15.94
C GLU A 443 -4.73 16.86 16.25
N VAL A 444 -5.22 15.70 15.83
CA VAL A 444 -6.58 15.24 16.10
C VAL A 444 -6.49 14.02 17.00
N ARG A 445 -7.31 13.95 18.04
CA ARG A 445 -7.24 12.86 19.02
C ARG A 445 -8.62 12.40 19.43
N SER A 446 -8.78 11.09 19.57
CA SER A 446 -10.05 10.43 19.90
C SER A 446 -10.16 9.99 21.36
N SER A 447 -9.15 10.25 22.23
CA SER A 447 -9.16 9.74 23.62
C SER A 447 -9.61 10.76 24.67
N ARG A 448 -10.34 10.28 25.68
CA ARG A 448 -10.80 11.08 26.83
C ARG A 448 -9.64 11.82 27.52
N GLY A 449 -9.77 13.16 27.67
CA GLY A 449 -8.82 13.99 28.42
C GLY A 449 -7.88 14.83 27.56
N ARG A 450 -8.16 14.98 26.26
CA ARG A 450 -7.43 15.88 25.33
C ARG A 450 -8.43 16.56 24.41
N ALA A 451 -8.07 17.74 23.89
CA ALA A 451 -8.89 18.45 22.91
C ALA A 451 -9.14 17.58 21.67
N ASP A 452 -10.32 17.72 21.06
CA ASP A 452 -10.69 16.97 19.87
C ASP A 452 -9.80 17.32 18.68
N ALA A 453 -9.42 18.61 18.53
CA ALA A 453 -8.38 18.99 17.58
C ALA A 453 -7.57 20.19 18.05
N VAL A 454 -6.27 20.20 17.70
CA VAL A 454 -5.38 21.34 17.88
C VAL A 454 -4.71 21.66 16.55
N VAL A 455 -4.85 22.90 16.08
CA VAL A 455 -4.29 23.36 14.80
C VAL A 455 -3.27 24.47 15.04
N HIS A 456 -2.04 24.26 14.59
CA HIS A 456 -0.94 25.19 14.70
C HIS A 456 -0.72 25.93 13.38
N THR A 457 -0.96 27.23 13.37
CA THR A 457 -0.59 28.11 12.26
C THR A 457 0.66 28.91 12.61
N PRO A 458 1.27 29.66 11.68
CA PRO A 458 2.40 30.54 12.00
C PRO A 458 2.08 31.62 13.04
N THR A 459 0.81 32.04 13.15
CA THR A 459 0.39 33.18 13.97
C THR A 459 -0.47 32.82 15.17
N ALA A 460 -1.11 31.62 15.15
CA ALA A 460 -2.05 31.21 16.17
C ALA A 460 -2.04 29.70 16.40
N ILE A 461 -2.52 29.31 17.58
CA ILE A 461 -2.86 27.93 17.95
C ILE A 461 -4.34 27.88 18.25
N TYR A 462 -5.07 27.06 17.51
CA TYR A 462 -6.51 26.86 17.68
C TYR A 462 -6.76 25.55 18.39
N VAL A 463 -7.60 25.57 19.45
CA VAL A 463 -8.04 24.41 20.18
C VAL A 463 -9.54 24.25 19.98
N PHE A 464 -9.94 23.16 19.35
CA PHE A 464 -11.34 22.83 19.07
C PHE A 464 -11.84 21.75 20.03
N GLU A 465 -13.05 21.93 20.52
CA GLU A 465 -13.79 20.95 21.28
C GLU A 465 -15.22 20.89 20.75
N PHE A 466 -15.75 19.67 20.55
CA PHE A 466 -17.05 19.43 19.96
C PHE A 466 -18.01 18.80 20.95
N LYS A 467 -19.26 19.20 20.88
CA LYS A 467 -20.39 18.56 21.58
C LYS A 467 -21.43 18.11 20.57
N LEU A 468 -22.11 17.01 20.88
CA LEU A 468 -23.26 16.54 20.13
C LEU A 468 -24.49 16.73 21.00
N ASP A 469 -25.51 17.46 20.48
CA ASP A 469 -26.72 17.84 21.22
C ASP A 469 -26.42 18.46 22.62
N GLY A 470 -25.32 19.23 22.68
CA GLY A 470 -24.89 19.97 23.87
C GLY A 470 -25.00 21.47 23.68
N THR A 471 -23.95 22.20 24.05
CA THR A 471 -23.80 23.64 23.80
C THR A 471 -22.34 23.98 23.49
N ALA A 472 -22.12 25.06 22.72
CA ALA A 472 -20.77 25.57 22.46
C ALA A 472 -20.10 26.07 23.74
N ASP A 473 -20.86 26.62 24.70
CA ASP A 473 -20.36 27.00 26.02
C ASP A 473 -19.85 25.80 26.81
N ALA A 474 -20.53 24.65 26.76
CA ALA A 474 -20.09 23.45 27.44
C ALA A 474 -18.76 22.91 26.84
N ALA A 475 -18.56 23.08 25.53
CA ALA A 475 -17.31 22.75 24.87
C ALA A 475 -16.17 23.68 25.33
N LEU A 476 -16.38 25.00 25.37
CA LEU A 476 -15.39 25.97 25.88
C LEU A 476 -15.04 25.68 27.34
N LYS A 477 -16.03 25.43 28.17
CA LYS A 477 -15.82 25.08 29.58
C LYS A 477 -14.96 23.85 29.75
N GLN A 478 -15.12 22.84 28.89
CA GLN A 478 -14.27 21.65 28.91
C GLN A 478 -12.82 21.97 28.54
N ILE A 479 -12.58 22.85 27.56
CA ILE A 479 -11.21 23.32 27.21
C ILE A 479 -10.54 23.91 28.45
N ASP A 480 -11.26 24.76 29.19
CA ASP A 480 -10.74 25.43 30.37
C ASP A 480 -10.52 24.47 31.54
N GLU A 481 -11.53 23.67 31.90
CA GLU A 481 -11.48 22.69 33.01
C GLU A 481 -10.39 21.62 32.81
N LYS A 482 -10.13 21.23 31.57
CA LYS A 482 -9.09 20.25 31.24
C LYS A 482 -7.73 20.88 30.96
N GLY A 483 -7.66 22.21 30.88
CA GLY A 483 -6.42 22.95 30.67
C GLY A 483 -5.75 22.64 29.32
N TYR A 484 -6.54 22.48 28.27
CA TYR A 484 -6.01 22.08 26.94
C TYR A 484 -5.06 23.12 26.33
N LEU A 485 -5.13 24.40 26.73
CA LEU A 485 -4.22 25.46 26.30
C LEU A 485 -2.91 25.53 27.13
N ILE A 486 -2.86 24.92 28.30
CA ILE A 486 -1.68 25.02 29.20
C ILE A 486 -0.36 24.69 28.50
N PRO A 487 -0.28 23.62 27.65
CA PRO A 487 0.97 23.29 26.96
C PRO A 487 1.48 24.39 26.00
N TYR A 488 0.62 25.34 25.62
CA TYR A 488 0.90 26.35 24.61
C TYR A 488 1.06 27.77 25.14
N THR A 489 0.87 27.98 26.42
CA THR A 489 0.90 29.33 27.07
C THR A 489 2.23 30.06 26.91
N LEU A 490 3.34 29.33 26.69
CA LEU A 490 4.68 29.93 26.49
C LEU A 490 5.11 29.97 25.01
N ASP A 491 4.24 29.59 24.08
CA ASP A 491 4.56 29.48 22.64
C ASP A 491 4.73 30.87 21.99
N GLY A 492 4.05 31.91 22.50
CA GLY A 492 4.12 33.28 21.98
C GLY A 492 3.19 33.55 20.80
N ARG A 493 2.49 32.57 20.27
CA ARG A 493 1.44 32.76 19.28
C ARG A 493 0.09 33.02 19.97
N LYS A 494 -0.84 33.57 19.21
CA LYS A 494 -2.22 33.79 19.65
C LYS A 494 -2.86 32.44 19.99
N LEU A 495 -3.53 32.33 21.12
CA LEU A 495 -4.27 31.16 21.53
C LEU A 495 -5.75 31.40 21.27
N VAL A 496 -6.42 30.45 20.62
CA VAL A 496 -7.84 30.58 20.24
C VAL A 496 -8.57 29.31 20.64
N LYS A 497 -9.62 29.47 21.46
CA LYS A 497 -10.55 28.41 21.83
C LYS A 497 -11.75 28.43 20.88
N VAL A 498 -12.16 27.27 20.42
CA VAL A 498 -13.36 27.12 19.56
C VAL A 498 -14.22 26.01 20.12
N GLY A 499 -15.31 26.40 20.75
CA GLY A 499 -16.34 25.48 21.21
C GLY A 499 -17.41 25.31 20.12
N VAL A 500 -17.78 24.09 19.79
CA VAL A 500 -18.68 23.77 18.69
C VAL A 500 -19.76 22.80 19.18
N ASN A 501 -21.02 23.06 18.84
CA ASN A 501 -22.13 22.15 19.03
C ASN A 501 -22.67 21.64 17.71
N PHE A 502 -22.74 20.31 17.56
CA PHE A 502 -23.44 19.62 16.50
C PHE A 502 -24.84 19.23 16.97
N SER A 503 -25.83 19.44 16.13
CA SER A 503 -27.21 18.99 16.38
C SER A 503 -27.53 17.77 15.53
N LYS A 504 -28.07 16.72 16.15
CA LYS A 504 -28.62 15.54 15.46
C LYS A 504 -29.87 15.91 14.64
N GLU A 505 -30.65 16.89 15.10
CA GLU A 505 -31.88 17.33 14.43
C GLU A 505 -31.54 18.02 13.09
N THR A 506 -30.62 18.98 13.10
CA THR A 506 -30.21 19.72 11.91
C THR A 506 -29.12 18.98 11.11
N ARG A 507 -28.49 17.97 11.73
CA ARG A 507 -27.34 17.21 11.17
C ARG A 507 -26.20 18.10 10.72
N ASN A 508 -25.97 19.19 11.48
CA ASN A 508 -24.98 20.21 11.16
C ASN A 508 -24.46 20.88 12.43
N ILE A 509 -23.50 21.78 12.24
CA ILE A 509 -23.09 22.71 13.28
C ILE A 509 -24.25 23.67 13.54
N ASP A 510 -24.77 23.60 14.75
CA ASP A 510 -25.87 24.44 15.23
C ASP A 510 -25.34 25.74 15.81
N GLU A 511 -24.33 25.63 16.67
CA GLU A 511 -23.73 26.74 17.39
C GLU A 511 -22.20 26.60 17.46
N TYR A 512 -21.50 27.70 17.39
CA TYR A 512 -20.07 27.76 17.73
C TYR A 512 -19.72 29.07 18.44
N ILE A 513 -18.71 29.04 19.31
CA ILE A 513 -18.19 30.22 20.00
C ILE A 513 -16.67 30.23 19.87
N VAL A 514 -16.11 31.36 19.47
CA VAL A 514 -14.68 31.60 19.34
C VAL A 514 -14.24 32.56 20.44
N VAL A 515 -13.22 32.17 21.19
CA VAL A 515 -12.62 33.00 22.25
C VAL A 515 -11.13 33.10 22.01
N GLU A 516 -10.62 34.32 21.94
CA GLU A 516 -9.21 34.65 21.79
C GLU A 516 -8.60 34.97 23.16
N GLU A 517 -7.44 34.38 23.49
CA GLU A 517 -6.66 34.62 24.69
C GLU A 517 -5.35 35.36 24.41
#